data_6017c7375f0acfbd11dd944d467bcb92
#
_entry.id   6017c7375f0acfbd11dd944d467bcb92
#
_cell.length_a   1.000
_cell.length_b   1.000
_cell.length_c   1.000
_cell.angle_alpha   90.00
_cell.angle_beta   90.00
_cell.angle_gamma   90.00
#
_symmetry.space_group_name_H-M   'P 1'
#
loop_
_entity.id
_entity.type
_entity.pdbx_description
1 polymer ?
#
loop_
_entity_poly.entity_id
_entity_poly.type
_entity_poly.pdbx_seq_one_letter_code
_entity_poly.pdbx_strand_id
1 'polypeptide(L)'
;MISQYYEPMKFGIKRVFSARTTRVKCIDIHPREPWVLLSYFTGSVQIWNYTTKTLIKTFEVIDLPIRAAKFISRKNWFITASDDMFLRVFNYNTQERINAFDAHTDFIRSLAVHPTQPFVISSSDDMVIKLWNWEKKWQCEQVFEGHYHYVMQIVINPKDNNTFASASLDTTIKVWQLGSNTPNFTLTGHDSGVNCVDYYSGGDKPYLVSGADDRLVKIWDYQNKTCVQTLKGHTENITTVCFHPTLPIILSGGEDDTVRIWHANTYRSEKTLNYGLERAWVIAALPGSNMVALGFDNGAIILKVGSEEPAMSMDSNGKFIFAKHTEIQQANLKNLQGLEINDGERLSLPVKDIGSCEIYPQSIAHNPNGRFVVVCGDGEYIIYTAMALRNKAFGSAQEFVWALDSSMYAVRLKDHIKIFKNFKEFKDLKQSITPEGIYGGFLLGVKTSDGLAFYDWDSVDTLIRRIEITPQSIFWSDNGELVCITTDESFFILKYNAEAASKAQETNEGITEDGVEDAFEVVGEVEEVVKTGTWVGDCFIYTNSVNRINYYVGGEIVTISHMD
;
A
#
# COMPACT_ATOMS: atom_id res chain seq x y z
N MET A 1 31.90 8.18 -0.95
CA MET A 1 30.54 7.80 -0.50
C MET A 1 29.62 7.98 -1.69
N ILE A 2 29.31 6.90 -2.39
CA ILE A 2 28.37 6.90 -3.52
C ILE A 2 26.99 6.93 -2.86
N SER A 3 26.30 8.07 -2.95
CA SER A 3 24.89 8.12 -2.56
C SER A 3 24.14 7.21 -3.55
N GLN A 4 23.76 6.02 -3.11
CA GLN A 4 22.81 5.21 -3.83
C GLN A 4 21.51 6.02 -3.91
N TYR A 5 21.21 6.52 -5.10
CA TYR A 5 19.95 7.18 -5.36
C TYR A 5 18.85 6.12 -5.31
N TYR A 6 18.11 6.15 -4.22
CA TYR A 6 16.94 5.31 -4.01
C TYR A 6 15.74 5.95 -4.71
N GLU A 7 15.05 5.18 -5.53
CA GLU A 7 13.76 5.59 -6.07
C GLU A 7 12.67 5.28 -5.03
N PRO A 8 11.81 6.25 -4.67
CA PRO A 8 10.73 6.02 -3.71
C PRO A 8 9.81 4.88 -4.13
N MET A 9 9.26 4.16 -3.15
CA MET A 9 8.29 3.11 -3.41
C MET A 9 7.09 3.67 -4.18
N LYS A 10 6.75 3.03 -5.30
CA LYS A 10 5.57 3.41 -6.09
C LYS A 10 4.32 2.81 -5.44
N PHE A 11 3.53 3.63 -4.80
CA PHE A 11 2.21 3.27 -4.31
C PHE A 11 1.24 4.43 -4.52
N GLY A 12 -0.02 4.10 -4.79
CA GLY A 12 -1.09 5.09 -4.91
C GLY A 12 -1.59 5.52 -3.53
N ILE A 13 -1.95 6.80 -3.41
CA ILE A 13 -2.68 7.32 -2.26
C ILE A 13 -3.98 7.90 -2.79
N LYS A 14 -5.10 7.31 -2.37
CA LYS A 14 -6.44 7.78 -2.76
C LYS A 14 -7.19 8.26 -1.52
N ARG A 15 -7.67 9.50 -1.56
CA ARG A 15 -8.56 10.03 -0.54
C ARG A 15 -9.96 9.45 -0.75
N VAL A 16 -10.47 8.70 0.20
CA VAL A 16 -11.80 8.06 0.16
C VAL A 16 -12.83 8.95 0.82
N PHE A 17 -12.45 9.55 1.94
CA PHE A 17 -13.33 10.37 2.78
C PHE A 17 -12.56 11.58 3.30
N SER A 18 -13.26 12.70 3.45
CA SER A 18 -12.74 13.90 4.10
C SER A 18 -13.91 14.66 4.74
N ALA A 19 -13.75 15.07 5.97
CA ALA A 19 -14.70 15.93 6.66
C ALA A 19 -13.95 17.04 7.42
N ARG A 20 -14.44 18.26 7.32
CA ARG A 20 -13.99 19.36 8.19
C ARG A 20 -14.76 19.30 9.50
N THR A 21 -14.04 19.28 10.59
CA THR A 21 -14.60 19.11 11.94
C THR A 21 -13.82 19.96 12.92
N THR A 22 -14.22 19.96 14.18
CA THR A 22 -13.40 20.42 15.31
C THR A 22 -12.27 19.42 15.56
N ARG A 23 -11.37 19.72 16.49
CA ARG A 23 -10.20 18.88 16.78
C ARG A 23 -10.57 17.43 17.07
N VAL A 24 -10.09 16.53 16.24
CA VAL A 24 -10.26 15.08 16.37
C VAL A 24 -9.19 14.52 17.31
N LYS A 25 -9.58 13.89 18.39
CA LYS A 25 -8.64 13.31 19.35
C LYS A 25 -8.48 11.80 19.19
N CYS A 26 -9.51 11.11 18.72
CA CYS A 26 -9.42 9.68 18.41
C CYS A 26 -10.27 9.34 17.20
N ILE A 27 -9.85 8.33 16.49
CA ILE A 27 -10.54 7.79 15.31
C ILE A 27 -10.50 6.27 15.38
N ASP A 28 -11.61 5.62 15.02
CA ASP A 28 -11.69 4.16 14.93
C ASP A 28 -12.53 3.74 13.74
N ILE A 29 -12.08 2.73 13.00
CA ILE A 29 -12.78 2.22 11.83
C ILE A 29 -13.54 0.96 12.24
N HIS A 30 -14.83 0.89 11.88
CA HIS A 30 -15.63 -0.30 12.16
C HIS A 30 -15.16 -1.48 11.28
N PRO A 31 -15.01 -2.68 11.85
CA PRO A 31 -14.42 -3.81 11.11
C PRO A 31 -15.32 -4.38 10.01
N ARG A 32 -16.63 -4.17 10.05
CA ARG A 32 -17.60 -4.74 9.10
C ARG A 32 -18.42 -3.70 8.36
N GLU A 33 -18.83 -2.63 9.05
CA GLU A 33 -19.62 -1.56 8.46
C GLU A 33 -18.72 -0.45 7.89
N PRO A 34 -19.15 0.28 6.86
CA PRO A 34 -18.38 1.38 6.32
C PRO A 34 -18.41 2.63 7.21
N TRP A 35 -18.14 2.46 8.48
CA TRP A 35 -18.26 3.51 9.49
C TRP A 35 -16.93 3.87 10.11
N VAL A 36 -16.80 5.15 10.42
CA VAL A 36 -15.70 5.70 11.19
C VAL A 36 -16.25 6.45 12.41
N LEU A 37 -15.66 6.17 13.56
CA LEU A 37 -15.96 6.82 14.84
C LEU A 37 -14.95 7.94 15.08
N LEU A 38 -15.41 9.15 15.29
CA LEU A 38 -14.60 10.31 15.62
C LEU A 38 -14.96 10.83 16.99
N SER A 39 -13.98 11.00 17.87
CA SER A 39 -14.15 11.72 19.14
C SER A 39 -13.42 13.06 19.11
N TYR A 40 -14.03 14.06 19.69
CA TYR A 40 -13.58 15.44 19.59
C TYR A 40 -13.14 16.03 20.92
N PHE A 41 -12.27 17.01 20.84
CA PHE A 41 -11.85 17.83 21.98
C PHE A 41 -13.01 18.62 22.62
N THR A 42 -14.08 18.83 21.88
CA THR A 42 -15.31 19.49 22.36
C THR A 42 -16.19 18.62 23.23
N GLY A 43 -15.98 17.30 23.24
CA GLY A 43 -16.79 16.36 24.03
C GLY A 43 -17.94 15.69 23.28
N SER A 44 -18.01 15.85 21.97
CA SER A 44 -18.93 15.13 21.11
C SER A 44 -18.26 13.95 20.42
N VAL A 45 -19.08 13.01 19.96
CA VAL A 45 -18.68 11.84 19.19
C VAL A 45 -19.56 11.74 17.95
N GLN A 46 -18.99 11.47 16.82
CA GLN A 46 -19.71 11.28 15.57
C GLN A 46 -19.37 9.95 14.92
N ILE A 47 -20.37 9.35 14.28
CA ILE A 47 -20.22 8.19 13.41
C ILE A 47 -20.56 8.62 11.99
N TRP A 48 -19.59 8.47 11.09
CA TRP A 48 -19.72 8.79 9.67
C TRP A 48 -19.69 7.51 8.84
N ASN A 49 -20.49 7.50 7.77
CA ASN A 49 -20.34 6.52 6.70
C ASN A 49 -19.35 7.09 5.66
N TYR A 50 -18.18 6.48 5.53
CA TYR A 50 -17.14 6.99 4.63
C TYR A 50 -17.38 6.62 3.15
N THR A 51 -18.25 5.66 2.86
CA THR A 51 -18.63 5.30 1.49
C THR A 51 -19.64 6.29 0.93
N THR A 52 -20.73 6.56 1.67
CA THR A 52 -21.76 7.53 1.28
C THR A 52 -21.37 8.98 1.64
N LYS A 53 -20.32 9.16 2.44
CA LYS A 53 -19.82 10.45 2.96
C LYS A 53 -20.86 11.22 3.75
N THR A 54 -21.71 10.50 4.47
CA THR A 54 -22.80 11.05 5.29
C THR A 54 -22.55 10.87 6.77
N LEU A 55 -22.97 11.84 7.56
CA LEU A 55 -23.01 11.75 9.02
C LEU A 55 -24.17 10.85 9.41
N ILE A 56 -23.90 9.75 10.11
CA ILE A 56 -24.93 8.81 10.56
C ILE A 56 -25.54 9.27 11.86
N LYS A 57 -24.69 9.54 12.88
CA LYS A 57 -25.11 9.89 14.23
C LYS A 57 -24.13 10.84 14.91
N THR A 58 -24.69 11.72 15.76
CA THR A 58 -23.94 12.59 16.66
C THR A 58 -24.36 12.30 18.09
N PHE A 59 -23.39 12.17 18.98
CA PHE A 59 -23.59 12.00 20.43
C PHE A 59 -22.94 13.17 21.15
N GLU A 60 -23.75 13.99 21.81
CA GLU A 60 -23.27 15.02 22.74
C GLU A 60 -23.06 14.38 24.11
N VAL A 61 -21.82 13.97 24.40
CA VAL A 61 -21.48 13.15 25.55
C VAL A 61 -21.23 14.02 26.78
N ILE A 62 -20.36 15.02 26.65
CA ILE A 62 -19.93 15.90 27.73
C ILE A 62 -19.28 17.16 27.14
N ASP A 63 -19.12 18.21 27.94
CA ASP A 63 -18.46 19.47 27.55
C ASP A 63 -16.93 19.47 27.83
N LEU A 64 -16.34 18.30 27.91
CA LEU A 64 -14.89 18.09 28.11
C LEU A 64 -14.30 17.21 27.01
N PRO A 65 -12.98 17.28 26.76
CA PRO A 65 -12.35 16.47 25.75
C PRO A 65 -12.59 14.97 25.91
N ILE A 66 -12.89 14.31 24.79
CA ILE A 66 -12.93 12.85 24.67
C ILE A 66 -11.67 12.42 23.91
N ARG A 67 -10.65 11.99 24.65
CA ARG A 67 -9.33 11.67 24.09
C ARG A 67 -9.26 10.29 23.47
N ALA A 68 -10.16 9.39 23.82
CA ALA A 68 -10.22 8.05 23.25
C ALA A 68 -11.68 7.60 23.06
N ALA A 69 -11.92 6.92 21.96
CA ALA A 69 -13.19 6.26 21.67
C ALA A 69 -12.93 5.05 20.77
N LYS A 70 -13.56 3.92 21.04
CA LYS A 70 -13.39 2.67 20.32
C LYS A 70 -14.72 1.97 20.10
N PHE A 71 -14.89 1.33 18.95
CA PHE A 71 -15.99 0.39 18.72
C PHE A 71 -15.79 -0.89 19.53
N ILE A 72 -16.88 -1.40 20.09
CA ILE A 72 -17.02 -2.77 20.59
C ILE A 72 -18.03 -3.45 19.65
N SER A 73 -17.59 -3.80 18.45
CA SER A 73 -18.46 -4.23 17.34
C SER A 73 -19.24 -5.51 17.65
N ARG A 74 -18.71 -6.38 18.48
CA ARG A 74 -19.38 -7.62 18.93
C ARG A 74 -20.68 -7.38 19.71
N LYS A 75 -20.79 -6.22 20.35
CA LYS A 75 -21.93 -5.83 21.18
C LYS A 75 -22.77 -4.73 20.57
N ASN A 76 -22.42 -4.22 19.40
CA ASN A 76 -22.99 -3.01 18.82
C ASN A 76 -22.83 -1.77 19.71
N TRP A 77 -21.69 -1.68 20.40
CA TRP A 77 -21.37 -0.58 21.31
C TRP A 77 -20.17 0.22 20.80
N PHE A 78 -20.03 1.41 21.34
CA PHE A 78 -18.76 2.10 21.41
C PHE A 78 -18.54 2.62 22.84
N ILE A 79 -17.27 2.75 23.21
CA ILE A 79 -16.84 3.24 24.53
C ILE A 79 -16.07 4.54 24.35
N THR A 80 -16.30 5.49 25.25
CA THR A 80 -15.60 6.78 25.28
C THR A 80 -14.87 6.98 26.60
N ALA A 81 -13.75 7.71 26.53
CA ALA A 81 -12.96 8.13 27.67
C ALA A 81 -12.81 9.65 27.65
N SER A 82 -13.28 10.31 28.64
CA SER A 82 -13.33 11.77 28.75
C SER A 82 -12.51 12.32 29.92
N ASP A 83 -12.20 13.62 29.87
CA ASP A 83 -11.36 14.29 30.87
C ASP A 83 -12.03 14.39 32.27
N ASP A 84 -13.29 14.06 32.37
CA ASP A 84 -13.95 13.88 33.66
C ASP A 84 -13.64 12.54 34.37
N MET A 85 -12.68 11.78 33.80
CA MET A 85 -12.21 10.50 34.35
C MET A 85 -13.19 9.32 34.23
N PHE A 86 -14.29 9.52 33.51
CA PHE A 86 -15.31 8.50 33.27
C PHE A 86 -15.10 7.74 31.98
N LEU A 87 -15.44 6.46 32.00
CA LEU A 87 -15.71 5.65 30.82
C LEU A 87 -17.23 5.56 30.62
N ARG A 88 -17.68 5.79 29.40
CA ARG A 88 -19.09 5.69 29.00
C ARG A 88 -19.25 4.75 27.84
N VAL A 89 -20.26 3.90 27.91
CA VAL A 89 -20.56 2.90 26.88
C VAL A 89 -21.93 3.20 26.30
N PHE A 90 -22.03 3.25 24.99
CA PHE A 90 -23.24 3.54 24.23
C PHE A 90 -23.54 2.43 23.25
N ASN A 91 -24.82 2.13 23.05
CA ASN A 91 -25.27 1.34 21.92
C ASN A 91 -25.47 2.26 20.71
N TYR A 92 -24.74 2.03 19.64
CA TYR A 92 -24.80 2.90 18.46
C TYR A 92 -26.06 2.74 17.62
N ASN A 93 -26.82 1.63 17.80
CA ASN A 93 -28.09 1.42 17.10
C ASN A 93 -29.27 2.10 17.85
N THR A 94 -29.36 1.88 19.15
CA THR A 94 -30.43 2.44 19.97
C THR A 94 -30.14 3.85 20.51
N GLN A 95 -28.88 4.27 20.46
CA GLN A 95 -28.37 5.53 21.04
C GLN A 95 -28.42 5.60 22.55
N GLU A 96 -28.75 4.51 23.23
CA GLU A 96 -28.82 4.43 24.67
C GLU A 96 -27.43 4.34 25.31
N ARG A 97 -27.25 5.03 26.41
CA ARG A 97 -26.09 4.87 27.28
C ARG A 97 -26.24 3.58 28.11
N ILE A 98 -25.38 2.59 27.83
CA ILE A 98 -25.39 1.29 28.51
C ILE A 98 -24.80 1.39 29.89
N ASN A 99 -23.69 2.14 30.05
CA ASN A 99 -23.03 2.33 31.33
C ASN A 99 -22.20 3.61 31.34
N ALA A 100 -21.95 4.11 32.56
CA ALA A 100 -21.02 5.19 32.85
C ALA A 100 -20.43 4.97 34.24
N PHE A 101 -19.12 5.00 34.36
CA PHE A 101 -18.46 4.76 35.63
C PHE A 101 -17.15 5.54 35.73
N ASP A 102 -16.80 5.89 36.97
CA ASP A 102 -15.54 6.53 37.31
C ASP A 102 -14.40 5.49 37.20
N ALA A 103 -13.48 5.74 36.30
CA ALA A 103 -12.43 4.75 35.95
C ALA A 103 -11.06 5.11 36.55
N HIS A 104 -10.70 6.38 36.55
CA HIS A 104 -9.38 6.86 36.92
C HIS A 104 -9.45 8.12 37.76
N THR A 105 -8.34 8.50 38.36
CA THR A 105 -8.23 9.72 39.21
C THR A 105 -7.64 10.92 38.47
N ASP A 106 -7.38 10.78 37.17
CA ASP A 106 -6.91 11.84 36.28
C ASP A 106 -7.37 11.53 34.84
N PHE A 107 -7.01 12.38 33.86
CA PHE A 107 -7.42 12.28 32.47
C PHE A 107 -7.10 10.92 31.87
N ILE A 108 -8.05 10.37 31.13
CA ILE A 108 -7.89 9.10 30.43
C ILE A 108 -7.35 9.38 29.02
N ARG A 109 -6.24 8.75 28.64
CA ARG A 109 -5.55 9.00 27.38
C ARG A 109 -5.87 8.00 26.28
N SER A 110 -6.04 6.73 26.61
CA SER A 110 -6.15 5.67 25.60
C SER A 110 -7.05 4.54 26.05
N LEU A 111 -7.65 3.88 25.06
CA LEU A 111 -8.47 2.69 25.21
C LEU A 111 -8.01 1.61 24.24
N ALA A 112 -8.07 0.37 24.66
CA ALA A 112 -7.87 -0.81 23.81
C ALA A 112 -8.96 -1.84 24.10
N VAL A 113 -9.60 -2.35 23.06
CA VAL A 113 -10.63 -3.39 23.17
C VAL A 113 -10.00 -4.74 22.84
N HIS A 114 -10.14 -5.69 23.76
CA HIS A 114 -9.60 -7.04 23.54
C HIS A 114 -10.35 -7.73 22.38
N PRO A 115 -9.65 -8.37 21.43
CA PRO A 115 -10.29 -8.90 20.24
C PRO A 115 -11.20 -10.10 20.49
N THR A 116 -10.96 -10.89 21.53
CA THR A 116 -11.69 -12.13 21.80
C THR A 116 -12.35 -12.21 23.18
N GLN A 117 -11.74 -11.63 24.20
CA GLN A 117 -12.25 -11.64 25.59
C GLN A 117 -13.05 -10.38 25.90
N PRO A 118 -13.94 -10.40 26.93
CA PRO A 118 -14.83 -9.28 27.25
C PRO A 118 -14.12 -8.15 28.00
N PHE A 119 -12.95 -7.71 27.50
CA PHE A 119 -12.09 -6.77 28.18
C PHE A 119 -11.90 -5.47 27.40
N VAL A 120 -11.90 -4.37 28.15
CA VAL A 120 -11.39 -3.07 27.72
C VAL A 120 -10.25 -2.67 28.64
N ILE A 121 -9.18 -2.17 28.07
CA ILE A 121 -8.02 -1.66 28.80
C ILE A 121 -8.00 -0.14 28.63
N SER A 122 -7.79 0.58 29.73
CA SER A 122 -7.68 2.04 29.75
C SER A 122 -6.37 2.50 30.38
N SER A 123 -5.82 3.61 29.88
CA SER A 123 -4.64 4.25 30.41
C SER A 123 -4.88 5.73 30.72
N SER A 124 -4.18 6.27 31.72
CA SER A 124 -4.48 7.58 32.27
C SER A 124 -3.22 8.35 32.68
N ASP A 125 -3.42 9.65 32.91
CA ASP A 125 -2.46 10.55 33.53
C ASP A 125 -2.21 10.20 35.00
N ASP A 126 -3.06 9.42 35.64
CA ASP A 126 -2.84 8.84 36.99
C ASP A 126 -1.76 7.76 37.03
N MET A 127 -1.07 7.53 35.91
CA MET A 127 0.08 6.61 35.73
C MET A 127 -0.28 5.12 35.82
N VAL A 128 -1.55 4.77 35.88
CA VAL A 128 -1.98 3.37 35.91
C VAL A 128 -2.75 2.97 34.66
N ILE A 129 -2.77 1.66 34.44
CA ILE A 129 -3.53 1.01 33.38
C ILE A 129 -4.52 0.06 34.05
N LYS A 130 -5.76 0.04 33.60
CA LYS A 130 -6.82 -0.78 34.20
C LYS A 130 -7.50 -1.66 33.16
N LEU A 131 -7.84 -2.89 33.58
CA LEU A 131 -8.58 -3.88 32.79
C LEU A 131 -10.00 -3.97 33.31
N TRP A 132 -10.98 -3.75 32.42
CA TRP A 132 -12.40 -3.75 32.71
C TRP A 132 -13.10 -4.91 32.03
N ASN A 133 -13.96 -5.64 32.75
CA ASN A 133 -14.71 -6.78 32.22
C ASN A 133 -16.20 -6.42 32.12
N TRP A 134 -16.74 -6.33 30.88
CA TRP A 134 -18.14 -5.96 30.68
C TRP A 134 -19.15 -7.07 31.03
N GLU A 135 -18.73 -8.33 31.06
CA GLU A 135 -19.57 -9.44 31.51
C GLU A 135 -19.75 -9.44 33.04
N LYS A 136 -18.79 -8.87 33.75
CA LYS A 136 -18.84 -8.65 35.22
C LYS A 136 -19.26 -7.23 35.59
N LYS A 137 -20.19 -6.67 34.83
CA LYS A 137 -20.74 -5.32 35.08
C LYS A 137 -19.68 -4.22 35.08
N TRP A 138 -18.69 -4.32 34.21
CA TRP A 138 -17.57 -3.37 34.10
C TRP A 138 -16.72 -3.27 35.36
N GLN A 139 -16.57 -4.39 36.09
CA GLN A 139 -15.65 -4.46 37.21
C GLN A 139 -14.21 -4.36 36.75
N CYS A 140 -13.39 -3.60 37.48
CA CYS A 140 -11.94 -3.59 37.29
C CYS A 140 -11.36 -4.90 37.82
N GLU A 141 -10.84 -5.73 36.91
CA GLU A 141 -10.24 -7.02 37.27
C GLU A 141 -8.74 -6.92 37.54
N GLN A 142 -8.09 -5.93 36.94
CA GLN A 142 -6.64 -5.80 37.08
C GLN A 142 -6.19 -4.35 36.96
N VAL A 143 -5.20 -3.98 37.77
CA VAL A 143 -4.50 -2.70 37.74
C VAL A 143 -3.03 -2.96 37.44
N PHE A 144 -2.49 -2.28 36.46
CA PHE A 144 -1.08 -2.39 36.05
C PHE A 144 -0.36 -1.11 36.50
N GLU A 145 0.58 -1.27 37.40
CA GLU A 145 1.37 -0.19 37.97
C GLU A 145 2.86 -0.38 37.60
N GLY A 146 3.53 0.72 37.29
CA GLY A 146 4.95 0.68 36.94
C GLY A 146 5.45 1.89 36.16
N HIS A 147 4.57 2.64 35.53
CA HIS A 147 4.93 3.91 34.92
C HIS A 147 5.02 5.03 35.96
N TYR A 148 5.89 6.01 35.69
CA TYR A 148 6.17 7.15 36.57
C TYR A 148 5.66 8.48 36.03
N HIS A 149 4.93 8.45 34.94
CA HIS A 149 4.31 9.61 34.30
C HIS A 149 3.07 9.19 33.51
N TYR A 150 2.40 10.11 32.85
CA TYR A 150 1.20 9.86 32.05
C TYR A 150 1.38 8.70 31.07
N VAL A 151 0.43 7.80 31.02
CA VAL A 151 0.41 6.70 30.06
C VAL A 151 -0.42 7.14 28.85
N MET A 152 0.24 7.46 27.77
CA MET A 152 -0.33 8.16 26.62
C MET A 152 -1.08 7.26 25.65
N GLN A 153 -0.61 6.04 25.46
CA GLN A 153 -1.23 5.06 24.55
C GLN A 153 -0.97 3.63 25.00
N ILE A 154 -1.97 2.78 24.77
CA ILE A 154 -1.89 1.33 24.95
C ILE A 154 -2.35 0.65 23.67
N VAL A 155 -1.72 -0.46 23.35
CA VAL A 155 -2.00 -1.26 22.15
C VAL A 155 -1.84 -2.74 22.50
N ILE A 156 -2.82 -3.57 22.12
CA ILE A 156 -2.79 -5.01 22.31
C ILE A 156 -1.98 -5.64 21.18
N ASN A 157 -1.11 -6.59 21.51
CA ASN A 157 -0.33 -7.32 20.52
C ASN A 157 -1.26 -8.18 19.63
N PRO A 158 -1.33 -7.94 18.33
CA PRO A 158 -2.21 -8.71 17.44
C PRO A 158 -1.78 -10.17 17.27
N LYS A 159 -0.54 -10.50 17.57
CA LYS A 159 0.02 -11.86 17.49
C LYS A 159 -0.14 -12.65 18.78
N ASP A 160 -0.26 -11.96 19.90
CA ASP A 160 -0.48 -12.56 21.23
C ASP A 160 -1.36 -11.62 22.06
N ASN A 161 -2.66 -11.85 22.01
CA ASN A 161 -3.67 -11.01 22.66
C ASN A 161 -3.57 -10.97 24.20
N ASN A 162 -2.75 -11.83 24.82
CA ASN A 162 -2.47 -11.78 26.25
C ASN A 162 -1.40 -10.76 26.62
N THR A 163 -0.78 -10.12 25.65
CA THR A 163 0.23 -9.08 25.85
C THR A 163 -0.20 -7.76 25.23
N PHE A 164 0.23 -6.67 25.83
CA PHE A 164 0.01 -5.32 25.31
C PHE A 164 1.20 -4.41 25.63
N ALA A 165 1.34 -3.34 24.89
CA ALA A 165 2.37 -2.33 25.08
C ALA A 165 1.77 -1.00 25.53
N SER A 166 2.50 -0.26 26.34
CA SER A 166 2.14 1.09 26.79
C SER A 166 3.28 2.07 26.52
N ALA A 167 2.91 3.27 26.06
CA ALA A 167 3.82 4.40 25.89
C ALA A 167 3.55 5.46 26.95
N SER A 168 4.59 5.99 27.59
CA SER A 168 4.46 6.94 28.67
C SER A 168 5.38 8.14 28.52
N LEU A 169 4.96 9.27 29.11
CA LEU A 169 5.80 10.46 29.24
C LEU A 169 7.00 10.25 30.19
N ASP A 170 7.08 9.12 30.88
CA ASP A 170 8.27 8.70 31.63
C ASP A 170 9.46 8.29 30.73
N THR A 171 9.33 8.49 29.40
CA THR A 171 10.30 8.18 28.35
C THR A 171 10.40 6.69 27.98
N THR A 172 9.55 5.83 28.53
CA THR A 172 9.62 4.38 28.36
C THR A 172 8.41 3.80 27.63
N ILE A 173 8.64 2.62 27.06
CA ILE A 173 7.62 1.71 26.58
C ILE A 173 7.68 0.46 27.45
N LYS A 174 6.54 0.04 27.98
CA LYS A 174 6.46 -1.19 28.78
C LYS A 174 5.58 -2.22 28.08
N VAL A 175 5.97 -3.47 28.15
CA VAL A 175 5.19 -4.60 27.66
C VAL A 175 4.69 -5.40 28.84
N TRP A 176 3.38 -5.65 28.84
CA TRP A 176 2.64 -6.26 29.92
C TRP A 176 1.99 -7.55 29.47
N GLN A 177 1.70 -8.41 30.44
CA GLN A 177 0.93 -9.63 30.22
C GLN A 177 -0.32 -9.62 31.10
N LEU A 178 -1.45 -10.01 30.54
CA LEU A 178 -2.67 -10.20 31.31
C LEU A 178 -2.46 -11.27 32.40
N GLY A 179 -2.92 -10.99 33.60
CA GLY A 179 -2.72 -11.84 34.77
C GLY A 179 -1.44 -11.58 35.56
N SER A 180 -0.57 -10.69 35.10
CA SER A 180 0.61 -10.21 35.83
C SER A 180 0.53 -8.72 36.08
N ASN A 181 0.80 -8.27 37.31
CA ASN A 181 0.73 -6.86 37.69
C ASN A 181 2.03 -6.09 37.41
N THR A 182 3.08 -6.78 37.03
CA THR A 182 4.38 -6.19 36.71
C THR A 182 4.65 -6.28 35.21
N PRO A 183 5.36 -5.30 34.61
CA PRO A 183 5.71 -5.39 33.21
C PRO A 183 6.67 -6.54 32.95
N ASN A 184 6.54 -7.21 31.81
CA ASN A 184 7.47 -8.24 31.37
C ASN A 184 8.86 -7.64 31.13
N PHE A 185 8.90 -6.47 30.52
CA PHE A 185 10.13 -5.71 30.29
C PHE A 185 9.81 -4.25 29.94
N THR A 186 10.86 -3.43 29.96
CA THR A 186 10.82 -2.01 29.64
C THR A 186 11.80 -1.70 28.52
N LEU A 187 11.35 -0.94 27.51
CA LEU A 187 12.17 -0.44 26.43
C LEU A 187 12.54 1.01 26.73
N THR A 188 13.84 1.31 26.75
CA THR A 188 14.40 2.64 26.99
C THR A 188 15.22 3.10 25.80
N GLY A 189 15.28 4.40 25.56
CA GLY A 189 16.06 4.98 24.45
C GLY A 189 15.53 6.27 23.89
N HIS A 190 14.26 6.62 24.14
CA HIS A 190 13.76 7.96 23.88
C HIS A 190 14.26 8.94 24.95
N ASP A 191 14.62 10.15 24.51
CA ASP A 191 15.13 11.20 25.40
C ASP A 191 14.01 12.04 26.03
N SER A 192 12.79 11.91 25.51
CA SER A 192 11.61 12.62 25.98
C SER A 192 10.39 11.72 26.02
N GLY A 193 9.26 12.23 26.49
CA GLY A 193 8.03 11.47 26.65
C GLY A 193 7.55 10.77 25.39
N VAL A 194 7.18 9.50 25.51
CA VAL A 194 6.65 8.69 24.42
C VAL A 194 5.13 8.85 24.35
N ASN A 195 4.62 9.29 23.21
CA ASN A 195 3.20 9.61 23.01
C ASN A 195 2.40 8.47 22.38
N CYS A 196 3.06 7.59 21.63
CA CYS A 196 2.37 6.60 20.82
C CYS A 196 3.23 5.36 20.60
N VAL A 197 2.55 4.23 20.37
CA VAL A 197 3.14 2.93 20.13
C VAL A 197 2.20 2.08 19.27
N ASP A 198 2.76 1.22 18.41
CA ASP A 198 2.00 0.25 17.63
C ASP A 198 2.81 -1.02 17.40
N TYR A 199 2.09 -2.14 17.25
CA TYR A 199 2.67 -3.44 16.92
C TYR A 199 2.69 -3.69 15.42
N TYR A 200 3.77 -4.33 14.94
CA TYR A 200 3.83 -4.87 13.59
C TYR A 200 3.01 -6.17 13.51
N SER A 201 2.05 -6.20 12.58
CA SER A 201 1.15 -7.36 12.41
C SER A 201 1.40 -8.16 11.12
N GLY A 202 2.22 -7.66 10.22
CA GLY A 202 2.33 -8.14 8.84
C GLY A 202 3.26 -9.33 8.58
N GLY A 203 3.89 -9.93 9.57
CA GLY A 203 4.83 -11.05 9.40
C GLY A 203 5.47 -11.47 10.71
N ASP A 204 6.54 -12.26 10.64
CA ASP A 204 7.17 -12.86 11.84
C ASP A 204 8.05 -11.90 12.65
N LYS A 205 8.31 -10.70 12.15
CA LYS A 205 9.17 -9.73 12.84
C LYS A 205 8.54 -9.26 14.16
N PRO A 206 9.24 -9.36 15.30
CA PRO A 206 8.73 -8.96 16.61
C PRO A 206 8.95 -7.47 16.85
N TYR A 207 8.29 -6.60 16.06
CA TYR A 207 8.57 -5.17 16.05
C TYR A 207 7.44 -4.35 16.66
N LEU A 208 7.87 -3.29 17.35
CA LEU A 208 7.08 -2.16 17.80
C LEU A 208 7.60 -0.89 17.12
N VAL A 209 6.72 0.06 16.90
CA VAL A 209 7.06 1.44 16.50
C VAL A 209 6.58 2.40 17.56
N SER A 210 7.35 3.43 17.85
CA SER A 210 7.00 4.49 18.80
C SER A 210 7.33 5.87 18.28
N GLY A 211 6.63 6.86 18.80
CA GLY A 211 6.88 8.28 18.55
C GLY A 211 6.87 9.07 19.86
N ALA A 212 7.71 10.08 19.95
CA ALA A 212 7.96 10.80 21.18
C ALA A 212 8.15 12.32 20.99
N ASP A 213 8.21 13.04 22.10
CA ASP A 213 8.50 14.48 22.14
C ASP A 213 9.95 14.83 21.75
N ASP A 214 10.82 13.82 21.63
CA ASP A 214 12.17 13.98 21.06
C ASP A 214 12.17 14.10 19.51
N ARG A 215 10.98 14.10 18.88
CA ARG A 215 10.76 14.22 17.44
C ARG A 215 11.23 13.01 16.64
N LEU A 216 11.46 11.88 17.31
CA LEU A 216 11.97 10.66 16.71
C LEU A 216 10.92 9.58 16.65
N VAL A 217 10.94 8.84 15.55
CA VAL A 217 10.25 7.55 15.42
C VAL A 217 11.28 6.46 15.66
N LYS A 218 10.99 5.53 16.56
CA LYS A 218 11.88 4.41 16.85
C LYS A 218 11.21 3.08 16.56
N ILE A 219 11.99 2.16 16.03
CA ILE A 219 11.60 0.78 15.77
C ILE A 219 12.30 -0.10 16.78
N TRP A 220 11.54 -0.98 17.43
CA TRP A 220 12.02 -1.84 18.50
C TRP A 220 11.82 -3.30 18.15
N ASP A 221 12.81 -4.11 18.47
CA ASP A 221 12.67 -5.57 18.55
C ASP A 221 12.34 -5.95 20.00
N TYR A 222 11.12 -6.40 20.26
CA TYR A 222 10.68 -6.70 21.61
C TYR A 222 11.14 -8.08 22.11
N GLN A 223 11.65 -8.97 21.24
CA GLN A 223 12.31 -10.20 21.67
C GLN A 223 13.72 -9.92 22.18
N ASN A 224 14.49 -9.16 21.42
CA ASN A 224 15.84 -8.75 21.80
C ASN A 224 15.87 -7.54 22.74
N LYS A 225 14.74 -6.85 22.89
CA LYS A 225 14.58 -5.65 23.74
C LYS A 225 15.52 -4.50 23.35
N THR A 226 15.74 -4.34 22.06
CA THR A 226 16.65 -3.35 21.48
C THR A 226 15.96 -2.41 20.51
N CYS A 227 16.47 -1.17 20.40
CA CYS A 227 16.09 -0.26 19.32
C CYS A 227 16.80 -0.68 18.03
N VAL A 228 16.03 -1.08 17.03
CA VAL A 228 16.54 -1.50 15.72
C VAL A 228 16.91 -0.31 14.86
N GLN A 229 16.07 0.74 14.88
CA GLN A 229 16.25 1.92 14.03
C GLN A 229 15.61 3.15 14.62
N THR A 230 16.19 4.32 14.29
CA THR A 230 15.66 5.63 14.63
C THR A 230 15.45 6.44 13.35
N LEU A 231 14.22 6.94 13.16
CA LEU A 231 13.81 7.70 11.99
C LEU A 231 13.73 9.19 12.35
N LYS A 232 14.48 10.01 11.62
CA LYS A 232 14.56 11.47 11.83
C LYS A 232 13.88 12.21 10.68
N GLY A 233 13.09 13.21 10.99
CA GLY A 233 12.43 14.04 9.98
C GLY A 233 11.37 14.98 10.54
N HIS A 234 10.60 14.57 11.53
CA HIS A 234 9.65 15.46 12.20
C HIS A 234 10.35 16.62 12.91
N THR A 235 9.75 17.80 12.85
CA THR A 235 10.30 19.04 13.43
C THR A 235 9.66 19.40 14.77
N GLU A 236 8.57 18.75 15.12
CA GLU A 236 7.84 18.90 16.38
C GLU A 236 7.48 17.52 16.97
N ASN A 237 6.76 17.51 18.10
CA ASN A 237 6.38 16.29 18.79
C ASN A 237 5.62 15.32 17.87
N ILE A 238 5.94 14.05 17.97
CA ILE A 238 5.21 12.99 17.29
C ILE A 238 4.04 12.55 18.17
N THR A 239 2.83 12.59 17.63
CA THR A 239 1.60 12.33 18.36
C THR A 239 1.03 10.95 18.10
N THR A 240 1.32 10.36 16.93
CA THR A 240 0.74 9.11 16.49
C THR A 240 1.66 8.37 15.52
N VAL A 241 1.67 7.05 15.61
CA VAL A 241 2.39 6.15 14.71
C VAL A 241 1.54 4.93 14.43
N CYS A 242 1.70 4.34 13.25
CA CYS A 242 1.18 3.00 12.99
C CYS A 242 1.97 2.28 11.91
N PHE A 243 1.97 0.94 11.96
CA PHE A 243 2.33 0.11 10.81
C PHE A 243 1.15 0.01 9.86
N HIS A 244 1.41 0.13 8.56
CA HIS A 244 0.37 -0.14 7.57
C HIS A 244 -0.01 -1.63 7.60
N PRO A 245 -1.30 -1.99 7.50
CA PRO A 245 -1.74 -3.38 7.63
C PRO A 245 -1.22 -4.32 6.55
N THR A 246 -0.98 -3.81 5.34
CA THR A 246 -0.62 -4.61 4.16
C THR A 246 0.71 -4.22 3.53
N LEU A 247 1.01 -2.94 3.42
CA LEU A 247 2.25 -2.44 2.82
C LEU A 247 3.40 -2.40 3.84
N PRO A 248 4.67 -2.55 3.37
CA PRO A 248 5.84 -2.43 4.22
C PRO A 248 6.18 -0.95 4.50
N ILE A 249 5.23 -0.23 5.07
CA ILE A 249 5.38 1.18 5.43
C ILE A 249 4.94 1.45 6.86
N ILE A 250 5.51 2.52 7.41
CA ILE A 250 5.17 3.09 8.70
C ILE A 250 4.62 4.49 8.45
N LEU A 251 3.53 4.84 9.14
CA LEU A 251 2.98 6.19 9.13
C LEU A 251 3.23 6.83 10.48
N SER A 252 3.63 8.09 10.48
CA SER A 252 3.78 8.92 11.68
C SER A 252 3.15 10.28 11.47
N GLY A 253 2.43 10.76 12.49
CA GLY A 253 1.84 12.09 12.50
C GLY A 253 2.39 12.92 13.65
N GLY A 254 2.49 14.22 13.47
CA GLY A 254 3.06 15.09 14.45
C GLY A 254 2.41 16.46 14.54
N GLU A 255 2.85 17.24 15.52
CA GLU A 255 2.44 18.63 15.73
C GLU A 255 3.06 19.60 14.69
N ASP A 256 3.92 19.09 13.80
CA ASP A 256 4.49 19.81 12.65
C ASP A 256 3.55 19.86 11.43
N ASP A 257 2.28 19.56 11.61
CA ASP A 257 1.23 19.51 10.57
C ASP A 257 1.45 18.45 9.49
N THR A 258 2.39 17.54 9.67
CA THR A 258 2.74 16.52 8.69
C THR A 258 2.36 15.11 9.12
N VAL A 259 2.03 14.30 8.11
CA VAL A 259 2.00 12.84 8.21
C VAL A 259 3.09 12.31 7.30
N ARG A 260 4.02 11.55 7.85
CA ARG A 260 5.17 11.01 7.13
C ARG A 260 5.01 9.53 6.91
N ILE A 261 5.44 9.08 5.74
CA ILE A 261 5.45 7.68 5.35
C ILE A 261 6.90 7.24 5.22
N TRP A 262 7.23 6.15 5.92
CA TRP A 262 8.56 5.56 5.96
C TRP A 262 8.51 4.13 5.44
N HIS A 263 9.55 3.70 4.76
CA HIS A 263 9.67 2.30 4.36
C HIS A 263 10.01 1.42 5.57
N ALA A 264 9.23 0.36 5.81
CA ALA A 264 9.40 -0.49 7.01
C ALA A 264 10.59 -1.45 6.95
N ASN A 265 11.21 -1.65 5.77
CA ASN A 265 12.39 -2.52 5.61
C ASN A 265 13.68 -1.72 5.43
N THR A 266 13.66 -0.66 4.63
CA THR A 266 14.84 0.19 4.37
C THR A 266 14.94 1.39 5.30
N TYR A 267 13.85 1.71 6.01
CA TYR A 267 13.73 2.83 6.95
C TYR A 267 13.96 4.22 6.34
N ARG A 268 13.76 4.35 5.04
CA ARG A 268 13.88 5.61 4.32
C ARG A 268 12.58 6.39 4.35
N SER A 269 12.69 7.72 4.31
CA SER A 269 11.52 8.59 4.13
C SER A 269 10.99 8.45 2.72
N GLU A 270 9.74 8.05 2.58
CA GLU A 270 9.08 7.86 1.29
C GLU A 270 8.27 9.10 0.88
N LYS A 271 7.43 9.59 1.76
CA LYS A 271 6.59 10.77 1.52
C LYS A 271 6.37 11.59 2.78
N THR A 272 6.17 12.88 2.59
CA THR A 272 5.68 13.81 3.61
C THR A 272 4.39 14.42 3.10
N LEU A 273 3.29 14.24 3.85
CA LEU A 273 1.95 14.67 3.49
C LEU A 273 1.52 15.83 4.39
N ASN A 274 0.94 16.88 3.79
CA ASN A 274 0.31 17.96 4.50
C ASN A 274 -1.04 18.26 3.83
N TYR A 275 -2.12 18.06 4.58
CA TYR A 275 -3.49 18.25 4.08
C TYR A 275 -4.08 19.62 4.41
N GLY A 276 -3.32 20.49 5.07
CA GLY A 276 -3.81 21.82 5.48
C GLY A 276 -4.85 21.77 6.60
N LEU A 277 -4.84 20.72 7.43
CA LEU A 277 -5.74 20.52 8.57
C LEU A 277 -5.06 20.71 9.92
N GLU A 278 -3.88 21.32 9.92
CA GLU A 278 -3.03 21.60 11.07
C GLU A 278 -2.48 20.30 11.70
N ARG A 279 -2.35 20.23 13.04
CA ARG A 279 -1.66 19.14 13.72
C ARG A 279 -2.40 17.81 13.57
N ALA A 280 -1.64 16.75 13.32
CA ALA A 280 -2.14 15.39 13.34
C ALA A 280 -2.17 14.85 14.78
N TRP A 281 -3.27 14.22 15.19
CA TRP A 281 -3.44 13.68 16.54
C TRP A 281 -3.57 12.17 16.59
N VAL A 282 -4.10 11.56 15.55
CA VAL A 282 -4.40 10.13 15.54
C VAL A 282 -4.31 9.55 14.14
N ILE A 283 -3.75 8.35 14.06
CA ILE A 283 -3.77 7.49 12.88
C ILE A 283 -4.35 6.15 13.30
N ALA A 284 -5.34 5.66 12.57
CA ALA A 284 -5.92 4.34 12.79
C ALA A 284 -5.95 3.57 11.48
N ALA A 285 -5.50 2.32 11.49
CA ALA A 285 -5.52 1.42 10.36
C ALA A 285 -6.59 0.36 10.53
N LEU A 286 -7.26 -0.04 9.45
CA LEU A 286 -8.19 -1.16 9.47
C LEU A 286 -7.42 -2.45 9.12
N PRO A 287 -7.33 -3.43 10.05
CA PRO A 287 -6.66 -4.69 9.79
C PRO A 287 -7.22 -5.42 8.57
N GLY A 288 -6.32 -5.98 7.75
CA GLY A 288 -6.71 -6.71 6.54
C GLY A 288 -7.13 -5.85 5.36
N SER A 289 -7.00 -4.53 5.45
CA SER A 289 -7.31 -3.58 4.37
C SER A 289 -6.14 -2.62 4.14
N ASN A 290 -6.26 -1.79 3.11
CA ASN A 290 -5.31 -0.70 2.82
C ASN A 290 -5.83 0.67 3.29
N MET A 291 -6.86 0.70 4.13
CA MET A 291 -7.43 1.94 4.66
C MET A 291 -6.74 2.41 5.93
N VAL A 292 -6.45 3.71 5.95
CA VAL A 292 -5.87 4.43 7.08
C VAL A 292 -6.68 5.70 7.31
N ALA A 293 -7.12 5.89 8.55
CA ALA A 293 -7.85 7.09 8.97
C ALA A 293 -6.93 8.03 9.75
N LEU A 294 -7.02 9.32 9.46
CA LEU A 294 -6.21 10.39 10.02
C LEU A 294 -7.11 11.42 10.68
N GLY A 295 -6.80 11.81 11.91
CA GLY A 295 -7.49 12.87 12.63
C GLY A 295 -6.57 14.06 12.91
N PHE A 296 -7.08 15.26 12.67
CA PHE A 296 -6.36 16.53 12.76
C PHE A 296 -7.11 17.57 13.61
N ASP A 297 -6.50 18.74 13.84
CA ASP A 297 -7.15 19.86 14.51
C ASP A 297 -8.45 20.29 13.81
N ASN A 298 -8.49 20.24 12.48
CA ASN A 298 -9.58 20.83 11.68
C ASN A 298 -10.32 19.81 10.81
N GLY A 299 -10.14 18.54 11.04
CA GLY A 299 -10.85 17.53 10.27
C GLY A 299 -10.30 16.12 10.37
N ALA A 300 -10.92 15.25 9.60
CA ALA A 300 -10.54 13.85 9.44
C ALA A 300 -10.49 13.44 7.97
N ILE A 301 -9.58 12.54 7.65
CA ILE A 301 -9.40 12.00 6.31
C ILE A 301 -9.27 10.49 6.40
N ILE A 302 -9.84 9.77 5.43
CA ILE A 302 -9.55 8.35 5.22
C ILE A 302 -8.85 8.20 3.88
N LEU A 303 -7.70 7.53 3.91
CA LEU A 303 -6.89 7.23 2.74
C LEU A 303 -6.91 5.72 2.46
N LYS A 304 -6.95 5.35 1.19
CA LYS A 304 -6.48 4.05 0.72
C LYS A 304 -5.05 4.21 0.23
N VAL A 305 -4.14 3.49 0.87
CA VAL A 305 -2.72 3.52 0.54
C VAL A 305 -2.34 2.18 -0.08
N GLY A 306 -1.85 2.21 -1.33
CA GLY A 306 -1.55 1.02 -2.11
C GLY A 306 -2.66 0.63 -3.07
N SER A 307 -2.43 -0.45 -3.85
CA SER A 307 -3.42 -1.01 -4.76
C SER A 307 -4.30 -2.03 -4.04
N GLU A 308 -5.58 -2.08 -4.40
CA GLU A 308 -6.49 -3.15 -3.97
C GLU A 308 -6.23 -4.44 -4.75
N GLU A 309 -5.69 -4.31 -5.96
CA GLU A 309 -5.34 -5.42 -6.81
C GLU A 309 -3.93 -5.92 -6.47
N PRO A 310 -3.76 -7.24 -6.27
CA PRO A 310 -2.44 -7.81 -6.06
C PRO A 310 -1.59 -7.69 -7.34
N ALA A 311 -0.27 -7.64 -7.18
CA ALA A 311 0.63 -7.86 -8.31
C ALA A 311 0.37 -9.29 -8.83
N MET A 312 0.10 -9.43 -10.13
CA MET A 312 -0.24 -10.70 -10.73
C MET A 312 0.22 -10.81 -12.18
N SER A 313 0.41 -12.03 -12.64
CA SER A 313 0.71 -12.34 -14.04
C SER A 313 0.12 -13.69 -14.41
N MET A 314 -0.44 -13.78 -15.61
CA MET A 314 -0.99 -15.01 -16.18
C MET A 314 -0.13 -15.43 -17.38
N ASP A 315 0.17 -16.72 -17.48
CA ASP A 315 0.80 -17.29 -18.67
C ASP A 315 -0.23 -17.61 -19.77
N SER A 316 0.27 -18.02 -20.94
CA SER A 316 -0.59 -18.38 -22.08
C SER A 316 -1.47 -19.61 -21.86
N ASN A 317 -1.21 -20.39 -20.81
CA ASN A 317 -1.97 -21.60 -20.46
C ASN A 317 -3.06 -21.36 -19.40
N GLY A 318 -3.27 -20.13 -18.98
CA GLY A 318 -4.26 -19.78 -17.95
C GLY A 318 -3.80 -20.05 -16.52
N LYS A 319 -2.50 -20.25 -16.30
CA LYS A 319 -1.89 -20.38 -14.99
C LYS A 319 -1.42 -19.00 -14.55
N PHE A 320 -1.89 -18.54 -13.40
CA PHE A 320 -1.50 -17.23 -12.90
C PHE A 320 -0.87 -17.30 -11.53
N ILE A 321 0.07 -16.40 -11.33
CA ILE A 321 0.85 -16.18 -10.12
C ILE A 321 0.51 -14.80 -9.61
N PHE A 322 0.24 -14.69 -8.32
CA PHE A 322 -0.07 -13.42 -7.68
C PHE A 322 0.53 -13.34 -6.28
N ALA A 323 0.73 -12.11 -5.82
CA ALA A 323 1.30 -11.85 -4.52
C ALA A 323 0.21 -11.59 -3.47
N LYS A 324 0.40 -12.19 -2.28
CA LYS A 324 -0.30 -11.82 -1.06
C LYS A 324 0.75 -11.42 -0.04
N HIS A 325 0.97 -10.11 0.12
CA HIS A 325 2.13 -9.56 0.83
C HIS A 325 3.44 -10.05 0.19
N THR A 326 4.29 -10.73 0.93
CA THR A 326 5.52 -11.36 0.41
C THR A 326 5.33 -12.81 -0.02
N GLU A 327 4.17 -13.39 0.24
CA GLU A 327 3.83 -14.75 -0.18
C GLU A 327 3.38 -14.76 -1.64
N ILE A 328 3.85 -15.75 -2.37
CA ILE A 328 3.51 -15.95 -3.77
C ILE A 328 2.56 -17.14 -3.90
N GLN A 329 1.42 -16.88 -4.49
CA GLN A 329 0.33 -17.83 -4.67
C GLN A 329 0.09 -18.10 -6.16
N GLN A 330 -0.48 -19.26 -6.45
CA GLN A 330 -0.76 -19.72 -7.79
C GLN A 330 -2.19 -20.25 -7.90
N ALA A 331 -2.84 -19.97 -9.02
CA ALA A 331 -4.09 -20.60 -9.42
C ALA A 331 -4.07 -20.92 -10.91
N ASN A 332 -4.99 -21.80 -11.37
CA ASN A 332 -5.02 -22.25 -12.75
C ASN A 332 -6.47 -22.29 -13.25
N LEU A 333 -6.76 -21.55 -14.33
CA LEU A 333 -8.08 -21.54 -14.98
C LEU A 333 -8.50 -22.90 -15.53
N LYS A 334 -7.55 -23.80 -15.83
CA LYS A 334 -7.86 -25.17 -16.28
C LYS A 334 -8.65 -25.97 -15.24
N ASN A 335 -8.59 -25.59 -13.97
CA ASN A 335 -9.38 -26.23 -12.92
C ASN A 335 -10.88 -25.95 -13.04
N LEU A 336 -11.28 -25.01 -13.89
CA LEU A 336 -12.68 -24.69 -14.20
C LEU A 336 -13.23 -25.44 -15.42
N GLN A 337 -12.38 -26.20 -16.12
CA GLN A 337 -12.82 -26.95 -17.31
C GLN A 337 -13.88 -28.00 -16.92
N GLY A 338 -15.02 -27.97 -17.63
CA GLY A 338 -16.14 -28.85 -17.38
C GLY A 338 -17.16 -28.36 -16.35
N LEU A 339 -16.97 -27.17 -15.77
CA LEU A 339 -17.97 -26.50 -14.94
C LEU A 339 -18.84 -25.58 -15.81
N GLU A 340 -20.13 -25.58 -15.59
CA GLU A 340 -21.03 -24.57 -16.14
C GLU A 340 -20.91 -23.32 -15.29
N ILE A 341 -20.42 -22.22 -15.87
CA ILE A 341 -20.22 -20.93 -15.21
C ILE A 341 -21.11 -19.91 -15.92
N ASN A 342 -21.91 -19.18 -15.15
CA ASN A 342 -22.75 -18.12 -15.68
C ASN A 342 -21.99 -16.80 -15.79
N ASP A 343 -22.41 -15.95 -16.72
CA ASP A 343 -21.85 -14.60 -16.83
C ASP A 343 -22.05 -13.81 -15.53
N GLY A 344 -20.99 -13.19 -15.05
CA GLY A 344 -20.98 -12.43 -13.78
C GLY A 344 -20.81 -13.30 -12.52
N GLU A 345 -20.73 -14.63 -12.65
CA GLU A 345 -20.48 -15.51 -11.51
C GLU A 345 -19.02 -15.41 -11.03
N ARG A 346 -18.83 -15.31 -9.73
CA ARG A 346 -17.50 -15.28 -9.12
C ARG A 346 -16.82 -16.64 -9.22
N LEU A 347 -15.67 -16.68 -9.86
CA LEU A 347 -14.88 -17.91 -10.02
C LEU A 347 -14.24 -18.32 -8.68
N SER A 348 -14.54 -19.55 -8.24
CA SER A 348 -13.87 -20.18 -7.09
C SER A 348 -12.72 -21.05 -7.58
N LEU A 349 -11.51 -20.50 -7.52
CA LEU A 349 -10.29 -21.19 -7.92
C LEU A 349 -9.54 -21.71 -6.68
N PRO A 350 -9.07 -22.96 -6.70
CA PRO A 350 -8.17 -23.46 -5.68
C PRO A 350 -6.82 -22.71 -5.79
N VAL A 351 -6.39 -22.13 -4.67
CA VAL A 351 -5.15 -21.37 -4.55
C VAL A 351 -4.10 -22.24 -3.87
N LYS A 352 -2.89 -22.25 -4.41
CA LYS A 352 -1.74 -22.96 -3.85
C LYS A 352 -0.64 -21.96 -3.50
N ASP A 353 -0.09 -22.07 -2.29
CA ASP A 353 1.11 -21.35 -1.91
C ASP A 353 2.34 -22.01 -2.55
N ILE A 354 3.16 -21.23 -3.25
CA ILE A 354 4.36 -21.73 -3.94
C ILE A 354 5.66 -21.21 -3.34
N GLY A 355 5.60 -20.28 -2.40
CA GLY A 355 6.74 -19.76 -1.68
C GLY A 355 6.60 -18.31 -1.26
N SER A 356 7.67 -17.75 -0.76
CA SER A 356 7.76 -16.34 -0.38
C SER A 356 8.87 -15.64 -1.16
N CYS A 357 8.71 -14.34 -1.36
CA CYS A 357 9.68 -13.48 -2.02
C CYS A 357 10.45 -12.65 -0.98
N GLU A 358 11.75 -12.45 -1.19
CA GLU A 358 12.59 -11.64 -0.30
C GLU A 358 12.30 -10.14 -0.40
N ILE A 359 11.75 -9.70 -1.53
CA ILE A 359 11.33 -8.33 -1.77
C ILE A 359 9.81 -8.23 -1.74
N TYR A 360 9.27 -7.05 -1.39
CA TYR A 360 7.83 -6.82 -1.47
C TYR A 360 7.40 -6.68 -2.94
N PRO A 361 6.53 -7.58 -3.45
CA PRO A 361 6.16 -7.57 -4.87
C PRO A 361 5.31 -6.36 -5.25
N GLN A 362 5.84 -5.48 -6.09
CA GLN A 362 5.12 -4.37 -6.71
C GLN A 362 4.60 -4.73 -8.09
N SER A 363 5.35 -5.56 -8.82
CA SER A 363 4.94 -6.10 -10.11
C SER A 363 5.42 -7.53 -10.28
N ILE A 364 4.66 -8.31 -11.02
CA ILE A 364 4.98 -9.69 -11.42
C ILE A 364 4.72 -9.81 -12.92
N ALA A 365 5.62 -10.43 -13.66
CA ALA A 365 5.46 -10.67 -15.07
C ALA A 365 6.11 -11.99 -15.50
N HIS A 366 5.33 -12.86 -16.17
CA HIS A 366 5.89 -14.02 -16.87
C HIS A 366 6.65 -13.57 -18.12
N ASN A 367 7.71 -14.32 -18.47
CA ASN A 367 8.25 -14.20 -19.82
C ASN A 367 7.28 -14.83 -20.84
N PRO A 368 7.41 -14.54 -22.14
CA PRO A 368 6.42 -14.99 -23.13
C PRO A 368 6.20 -16.51 -23.18
N ASN A 369 7.23 -17.34 -22.93
CA ASN A 369 7.08 -18.80 -22.92
C ASN A 369 6.56 -19.35 -21.57
N GLY A 370 6.36 -18.50 -20.57
CA GLY A 370 5.80 -18.89 -19.25
C GLY A 370 6.75 -19.69 -18.35
N ARG A 371 8.02 -19.88 -18.71
CA ARG A 371 8.98 -20.66 -17.91
C ARG A 371 9.53 -19.90 -16.71
N PHE A 372 9.64 -18.59 -16.83
CA PHE A 372 10.18 -17.70 -15.82
C PHE A 372 9.19 -16.60 -15.47
N VAL A 373 9.29 -16.15 -14.25
CA VAL A 373 8.52 -15.01 -13.73
C VAL A 373 9.45 -14.06 -13.01
N VAL A 374 9.34 -12.77 -13.30
CA VAL A 374 10.06 -11.72 -12.59
C VAL A 374 9.18 -11.10 -11.54
N VAL A 375 9.73 -10.90 -10.35
CA VAL A 375 9.13 -10.13 -9.27
C VAL A 375 9.99 -8.88 -9.08
N CYS A 376 9.37 -7.71 -9.16
CA CYS A 376 10.03 -6.43 -8.95
C CYS A 376 9.44 -5.72 -7.74
N GLY A 377 10.29 -5.05 -6.99
CA GLY A 377 9.93 -4.25 -5.85
C GLY A 377 11.17 -3.69 -5.16
N ASP A 378 11.01 -2.60 -4.42
CA ASP A 378 12.08 -1.98 -3.62
C ASP A 378 13.36 -1.62 -4.42
N GLY A 379 13.21 -1.33 -5.72
CA GLY A 379 14.36 -1.04 -6.59
C GLY A 379 15.19 -2.26 -7.00
N GLU A 380 14.66 -3.45 -6.77
CA GLU A 380 15.29 -4.73 -7.08
C GLU A 380 14.37 -5.62 -7.92
N TYR A 381 14.96 -6.59 -8.60
CA TYR A 381 14.21 -7.64 -9.29
C TYR A 381 14.80 -9.01 -8.98
N ILE A 382 13.92 -10.01 -8.96
CA ILE A 382 14.31 -11.41 -8.86
C ILE A 382 13.55 -12.20 -9.92
N ILE A 383 14.28 -12.98 -10.69
CA ILE A 383 13.70 -13.90 -11.68
C ILE A 383 13.64 -15.29 -11.06
N TYR A 384 12.45 -15.85 -11.05
CA TYR A 384 12.18 -17.19 -10.55
C TYR A 384 11.75 -18.12 -11.66
N THR A 385 11.96 -19.43 -11.48
CA THR A 385 11.26 -20.43 -12.28
C THR A 385 9.78 -20.41 -11.93
N ALA A 386 8.90 -20.35 -12.93
CA ALA A 386 7.46 -20.24 -12.71
C ALA A 386 6.85 -21.49 -12.02
N MET A 387 7.46 -22.66 -12.21
CA MET A 387 6.96 -23.92 -11.71
C MET A 387 7.22 -24.14 -10.21
N ALA A 388 8.39 -23.73 -9.72
CA ALA A 388 8.86 -24.07 -8.38
C ALA A 388 9.38 -22.86 -7.56
N LEU A 389 9.24 -21.67 -8.08
CA LEU A 389 9.72 -20.41 -7.49
C LEU A 389 11.20 -20.48 -7.04
N ARG A 390 12.06 -21.09 -7.86
CA ARG A 390 13.50 -21.15 -7.62
C ARG A 390 14.17 -19.91 -8.20
N ASN A 391 15.03 -19.27 -7.44
CA ASN A 391 15.79 -18.11 -7.86
C ASN A 391 16.70 -18.49 -9.05
N LYS A 392 16.61 -17.71 -10.14
CA LYS A 392 17.42 -17.88 -11.36
C LYS A 392 18.39 -16.73 -11.54
N ALA A 393 17.96 -15.51 -11.32
CA ALA A 393 18.77 -14.29 -11.43
C ALA A 393 18.16 -13.19 -10.57
N PHE A 394 18.96 -12.22 -10.20
CA PHE A 394 18.53 -11.06 -9.43
C PHE A 394 19.42 -9.85 -9.73
N GLY A 395 18.97 -8.68 -9.39
CA GLY A 395 19.73 -7.45 -9.51
C GLY A 395 18.94 -6.22 -9.11
N SER A 396 19.57 -5.07 -9.28
CA SER A 396 18.92 -3.77 -9.06
C SER A 396 18.28 -3.31 -10.35
N ALA A 397 17.05 -2.79 -10.27
CA ALA A 397 16.35 -2.18 -11.39
C ALA A 397 15.23 -1.24 -10.89
N GLN A 398 15.03 -0.14 -11.59
CA GLN A 398 13.87 0.72 -11.42
C GLN A 398 12.66 0.19 -12.21
N GLU A 399 12.92 -0.38 -13.39
CA GLU A 399 11.94 -1.07 -14.21
C GLU A 399 12.56 -2.31 -14.84
N PHE A 400 11.73 -3.30 -15.11
CA PHE A 400 12.07 -4.54 -15.78
C PHE A 400 11.05 -4.83 -16.89
N VAL A 401 11.52 -5.18 -18.09
CA VAL A 401 10.65 -5.59 -19.18
C VAL A 401 11.23 -6.81 -19.89
N TRP A 402 10.34 -7.76 -20.23
CA TRP A 402 10.69 -8.90 -21.09
C TRP A 402 10.62 -8.51 -22.56
N ALA A 403 11.54 -9.06 -23.38
CA ALA A 403 11.38 -9.08 -24.82
C ALA A 403 10.36 -10.13 -25.25
N LEU A 404 9.86 -10.03 -26.47
CA LEU A 404 9.05 -11.10 -27.06
C LEU A 404 9.85 -12.39 -27.21
N ASP A 405 11.14 -12.28 -27.51
CA ASP A 405 12.10 -13.39 -27.34
C ASP A 405 12.32 -13.64 -25.84
N SER A 406 11.85 -14.79 -25.38
CA SER A 406 11.90 -15.18 -23.97
C SER A 406 13.30 -15.29 -23.37
N SER A 407 14.35 -15.22 -24.17
CA SER A 407 15.75 -15.24 -23.71
C SER A 407 16.27 -13.86 -23.32
N MET A 408 15.57 -12.80 -23.67
CA MET A 408 16.03 -11.43 -23.50
C MET A 408 15.14 -10.62 -22.56
N TYR A 409 15.77 -9.71 -21.83
CA TYR A 409 15.09 -8.70 -21.02
C TYR A 409 15.94 -7.45 -20.85
N ALA A 410 15.32 -6.37 -20.47
CA ALA A 410 15.98 -5.11 -20.18
C ALA A 410 15.61 -4.61 -18.78
N VAL A 411 16.56 -3.95 -18.13
CA VAL A 411 16.36 -3.27 -16.85
C VAL A 411 16.76 -1.80 -17.00
N ARG A 412 15.90 -0.92 -16.50
CA ARG A 412 16.21 0.51 -16.42
C ARG A 412 16.86 0.81 -15.09
N LEU A 413 18.01 1.44 -15.14
CA LEU A 413 18.68 2.07 -14.02
C LEU A 413 18.47 3.59 -14.11
N LYS A 414 19.02 4.34 -13.18
CA LYS A 414 18.79 5.79 -13.09
C LYS A 414 19.13 6.54 -14.37
N ASP A 415 20.26 6.20 -15.00
CA ASP A 415 20.88 6.95 -16.09
C ASP A 415 21.12 6.10 -17.35
N HIS A 416 20.84 4.81 -17.31
CA HIS A 416 21.08 3.89 -18.42
C HIS A 416 20.17 2.66 -18.37
N ILE A 417 20.22 1.88 -19.44
CA ILE A 417 19.45 0.65 -19.62
C ILE A 417 20.42 -0.48 -19.88
N LYS A 418 20.28 -1.58 -19.14
CA LYS A 418 21.03 -2.80 -19.38
C LYS A 418 20.15 -3.84 -20.06
N ILE A 419 20.71 -4.50 -21.06
CA ILE A 419 20.04 -5.56 -21.81
C ILE A 419 20.74 -6.87 -21.50
N PHE A 420 19.94 -7.88 -21.20
CA PHE A 420 20.40 -9.21 -20.84
C PHE A 420 19.92 -10.23 -21.88
N LYS A 421 20.77 -11.18 -22.17
CA LYS A 421 20.47 -12.33 -23.01
C LYS A 421 20.91 -13.61 -22.31
N ASN A 422 20.01 -14.58 -22.18
CA ASN A 422 20.26 -15.81 -21.42
C ASN A 422 20.78 -15.54 -19.99
N PHE A 423 20.19 -14.56 -19.28
CA PHE A 423 20.53 -14.14 -17.92
C PHE A 423 21.93 -13.55 -17.74
N LYS A 424 22.61 -13.21 -18.83
CA LYS A 424 23.90 -12.53 -18.81
C LYS A 424 23.78 -11.16 -19.43
N GLU A 425 24.52 -10.19 -18.89
CA GLU A 425 24.59 -8.86 -19.45
C GLU A 425 25.09 -8.93 -20.90
N PHE A 426 24.28 -8.40 -21.83
CA PHE A 426 24.56 -8.41 -23.26
C PHE A 426 25.03 -7.05 -23.74
N LYS A 427 24.32 -5.98 -23.38
CA LYS A 427 24.67 -4.60 -23.73
C LYS A 427 24.27 -3.62 -22.64
N ASP A 428 24.97 -2.50 -22.58
CA ASP A 428 24.67 -1.35 -21.71
C ASP A 428 24.40 -0.14 -22.60
N LEU A 429 23.14 0.28 -22.67
CA LEU A 429 22.70 1.41 -23.49
C LEU A 429 22.76 2.69 -22.65
N LYS A 430 23.80 3.49 -22.89
CA LYS A 430 23.94 4.83 -22.33
C LYS A 430 23.46 5.85 -23.36
N GLN A 431 22.39 6.54 -23.03
CA GLN A 431 21.84 7.59 -23.88
C GLN A 431 22.31 8.97 -23.44
N SER A 432 22.29 9.92 -24.36
CA SER A 432 22.53 11.34 -24.06
C SER A 432 21.44 11.96 -23.19
N ILE A 433 20.23 11.37 -23.23
CA ILE A 433 19.06 11.79 -22.47
C ILE A 433 18.69 10.67 -21.50
N THR A 434 18.40 11.05 -20.24
CA THR A 434 18.03 10.09 -19.20
C THR A 434 16.73 9.35 -19.55
N PRO A 435 16.71 7.99 -19.53
CA PRO A 435 15.50 7.24 -19.78
C PRO A 435 14.52 7.40 -18.60
N GLU A 436 13.28 7.70 -18.92
CA GLU A 436 12.21 7.86 -17.95
C GLU A 436 11.34 6.60 -17.80
N GLY A 437 11.37 5.72 -18.79
CA GLY A 437 10.63 4.48 -18.79
C GLY A 437 11.07 3.54 -19.91
N ILE A 438 10.80 2.25 -19.73
CA ILE A 438 11.05 1.23 -20.74
C ILE A 438 9.82 0.37 -20.98
N TYR A 439 9.70 -0.17 -22.19
CA TYR A 439 8.60 -1.01 -22.63
C TYR A 439 9.15 -2.20 -23.40
N GLY A 440 8.68 -3.38 -23.03
CA GLY A 440 9.07 -4.64 -23.66
C GLY A 440 8.25 -4.97 -24.90
N GLY A 441 8.41 -6.18 -25.39
CA GLY A 441 7.69 -6.73 -26.52
C GLY A 441 8.58 -6.97 -27.74
N PHE A 442 8.05 -6.76 -28.92
CA PHE A 442 8.77 -7.02 -30.18
C PHE A 442 9.97 -6.10 -30.38
N LEU A 443 9.83 -4.82 -30.05
CA LEU A 443 10.91 -3.84 -29.96
C LEU A 443 11.06 -3.32 -28.55
N LEU A 444 12.26 -2.87 -28.20
CA LEU A 444 12.47 -2.15 -26.94
C LEU A 444 12.02 -0.70 -27.11
N GLY A 445 11.01 -0.31 -26.36
CA GLY A 445 10.57 1.08 -26.26
C GLY A 445 11.27 1.79 -25.11
N VAL A 446 11.77 2.99 -25.37
CA VAL A 446 12.43 3.85 -24.39
C VAL A 446 11.74 5.19 -24.37
N LYS A 447 11.15 5.54 -23.24
CA LYS A 447 10.55 6.85 -22.99
C LYS A 447 11.61 7.81 -22.49
N THR A 448 11.69 8.98 -23.12
CA THR A 448 12.52 10.10 -22.69
C THR A 448 11.71 11.39 -22.68
N SER A 449 12.31 12.53 -22.30
CA SER A 449 11.68 13.85 -22.43
C SER A 449 11.30 14.22 -23.87
N ASP A 450 11.97 13.62 -24.85
CA ASP A 450 11.77 13.89 -26.28
C ASP A 450 10.73 12.98 -26.94
N GLY A 451 10.16 12.05 -26.19
CA GLY A 451 9.15 11.12 -26.69
C GLY A 451 9.53 9.65 -26.52
N LEU A 452 8.96 8.81 -27.39
CA LEU A 452 9.15 7.37 -27.38
C LEU A 452 10.09 6.95 -28.51
N ALA A 453 11.16 6.25 -28.21
CA ALA A 453 12.09 5.68 -29.18
C ALA A 453 12.05 4.16 -29.17
N PHE A 454 11.99 3.54 -30.34
CA PHE A 454 12.05 2.09 -30.49
C PHE A 454 13.41 1.63 -31.00
N TYR A 455 13.91 0.57 -30.38
CA TYR A 455 15.19 -0.07 -30.72
C TYR A 455 14.97 -1.56 -30.96
N ASP A 456 15.79 -2.14 -31.85
CA ASP A 456 15.86 -3.58 -31.99
C ASP A 456 16.59 -4.19 -30.79
N TRP A 457 16.12 -5.32 -30.28
CA TRP A 457 16.73 -5.98 -29.12
C TRP A 457 18.16 -6.47 -29.38
N ASP A 458 18.44 -6.91 -30.58
CA ASP A 458 19.79 -7.39 -30.96
C ASP A 458 20.75 -6.26 -31.38
N SER A 459 20.18 -5.10 -31.77
CA SER A 459 20.95 -3.95 -32.29
C SER A 459 20.48 -2.64 -31.61
N VAL A 460 20.62 -2.59 -30.30
CA VAL A 460 20.13 -1.45 -29.46
C VAL A 460 20.84 -0.13 -29.71
N ASP A 461 21.98 -0.15 -30.44
CA ASP A 461 22.65 1.09 -30.85
C ASP A 461 21.97 1.76 -32.04
N THR A 462 21.02 1.06 -32.70
CA THR A 462 20.31 1.54 -33.86
C THR A 462 18.87 1.94 -33.53
N LEU A 463 18.58 3.24 -33.69
CA LEU A 463 17.22 3.75 -33.56
C LEU A 463 16.36 3.27 -34.71
N ILE A 464 15.27 2.57 -34.43
CA ILE A 464 14.27 2.20 -35.44
C ILE A 464 13.39 3.39 -35.76
N ARG A 465 12.73 3.96 -34.76
CA ARG A 465 11.87 5.13 -34.92
C ARG A 465 11.67 5.86 -33.60
N ARG A 466 11.67 7.19 -33.66
CA ARG A 466 11.21 8.07 -32.58
C ARG A 466 9.85 8.63 -32.90
N ILE A 467 8.95 8.61 -31.93
CA ILE A 467 7.60 9.14 -32.04
C ILE A 467 7.41 10.17 -30.92
N GLU A 468 6.93 11.36 -31.28
CA GLU A 468 6.62 12.44 -30.33
C GLU A 468 5.32 12.14 -29.59
N ILE A 469 5.38 11.19 -28.65
CA ILE A 469 4.25 10.80 -27.82
C ILE A 469 4.73 10.49 -26.40
N THR A 470 3.89 10.75 -25.41
CA THR A 470 4.15 10.38 -24.02
C THR A 470 3.34 9.11 -23.70
N PRO A 471 3.94 7.93 -23.80
CA PRO A 471 3.24 6.68 -23.60
C PRO A 471 2.96 6.42 -22.11
N GLN A 472 1.82 5.79 -21.82
CA GLN A 472 1.49 5.20 -20.54
C GLN A 472 1.79 3.68 -20.56
N SER A 473 1.37 3.00 -21.61
CA SER A 473 1.64 1.58 -21.85
C SER A 473 1.76 1.28 -23.34
N ILE A 474 2.41 0.16 -23.63
CA ILE A 474 2.60 -0.33 -25.01
C ILE A 474 2.25 -1.81 -25.05
N PHE A 475 1.38 -2.21 -25.97
CA PHE A 475 0.92 -3.58 -26.16
C PHE A 475 1.22 -4.03 -27.58
N TRP A 476 2.06 -5.05 -27.72
CA TRP A 476 2.39 -5.65 -29.01
C TRP A 476 1.51 -6.85 -29.32
N SER A 477 1.12 -6.99 -30.58
CA SER A 477 0.51 -8.24 -31.05
C SER A 477 1.55 -9.38 -31.08
N ASP A 478 1.08 -10.63 -31.02
CA ASP A 478 1.96 -11.81 -30.93
C ASP A 478 2.92 -11.95 -32.12
N ASN A 479 2.50 -11.51 -33.30
CA ASN A 479 3.32 -11.53 -34.52
C ASN A 479 4.21 -10.29 -34.69
N GLY A 480 4.08 -9.28 -33.82
CA GLY A 480 4.82 -8.02 -33.89
C GLY A 480 4.41 -7.07 -35.01
N GLU A 481 3.32 -7.33 -35.72
CA GLU A 481 2.84 -6.46 -36.81
C GLU A 481 2.07 -5.26 -36.31
N LEU A 482 1.32 -5.41 -35.20
CA LEU A 482 0.49 -4.34 -34.64
C LEU A 482 0.96 -3.98 -33.22
N VAL A 483 0.87 -2.70 -32.91
CA VAL A 483 1.19 -2.19 -31.58
C VAL A 483 0.14 -1.15 -31.17
N CYS A 484 -0.30 -1.23 -29.92
CA CYS A 484 -1.10 -0.22 -29.28
C CYS A 484 -0.24 0.62 -28.34
N ILE A 485 -0.25 1.93 -28.53
CA ILE A 485 0.42 2.88 -27.65
C ILE A 485 -0.67 3.69 -26.95
N THR A 486 -0.69 3.65 -25.64
CA THR A 486 -1.69 4.38 -24.85
C THR A 486 -1.10 5.63 -24.25
N THR A 487 -1.93 6.66 -24.13
CA THR A 487 -1.63 7.90 -23.42
C THR A 487 -2.63 8.11 -22.28
N ASP A 488 -2.56 9.23 -21.61
CA ASP A 488 -3.51 9.62 -20.57
C ASP A 488 -4.90 10.02 -21.11
N GLU A 489 -5.05 10.28 -22.41
CA GLU A 489 -6.31 10.71 -23.02
C GLU A 489 -6.81 9.76 -24.12
N SER A 490 -5.90 9.09 -24.83
CA SER A 490 -6.21 8.31 -26.03
C SER A 490 -5.30 7.10 -26.21
N PHE A 491 -5.58 6.29 -27.21
CA PHE A 491 -4.66 5.27 -27.67
C PHE A 491 -4.55 5.25 -29.20
N PHE A 492 -3.40 4.79 -29.69
CA PHE A 492 -3.05 4.72 -31.09
C PHE A 492 -2.76 3.27 -31.46
N ILE A 493 -3.28 2.84 -32.60
CA ILE A 493 -2.92 1.56 -33.22
C ILE A 493 -2.00 1.84 -34.39
N LEU A 494 -0.80 1.27 -34.33
CA LEU A 494 0.20 1.39 -35.39
C LEU A 494 0.54 0.02 -35.96
N LYS A 495 0.84 0.00 -37.24
CA LYS A 495 1.38 -1.14 -37.93
C LYS A 495 2.90 -0.98 -38.06
N TYR A 496 3.63 -1.98 -37.60
CA TYR A 496 5.08 -2.02 -37.72
C TYR A 496 5.49 -2.81 -38.96
N ASN A 497 6.33 -2.21 -39.80
CA ASN A 497 6.86 -2.81 -41.00
C ASN A 497 8.35 -3.16 -40.79
N ALA A 498 8.61 -4.39 -40.36
CA ALA A 498 9.95 -4.87 -40.08
C ALA A 498 10.84 -4.98 -41.36
N GLU A 499 10.22 -5.29 -42.49
CA GLU A 499 10.96 -5.37 -43.79
C GLU A 499 11.46 -4.00 -44.25
N ALA A 500 10.60 -2.98 -44.15
CA ALA A 500 10.96 -1.60 -44.46
C ALA A 500 12.07 -1.07 -43.55
N ALA A 501 12.00 -1.38 -42.27
CA ALA A 501 13.02 -1.00 -41.29
C ALA A 501 14.39 -1.68 -41.61
N SER A 502 14.39 -2.96 -41.88
CA SER A 502 15.62 -3.71 -42.25
C SER A 502 16.23 -3.20 -43.53
N LYS A 503 15.39 -2.98 -44.56
CA LYS A 503 15.86 -2.48 -45.88
C LYS A 503 16.46 -1.08 -45.75
N ALA A 504 15.83 -0.18 -44.99
CA ALA A 504 16.33 1.17 -44.77
C ALA A 504 17.70 1.16 -44.06
N GLN A 505 17.90 0.25 -43.12
CA GLN A 505 19.16 0.10 -42.38
C GLN A 505 20.26 -0.45 -43.27
N GLU A 506 19.97 -1.39 -44.19
CA GLU A 506 20.92 -1.93 -45.14
C GLU A 506 21.33 -0.93 -46.22
N THR A 507 20.38 -0.15 -46.72
CA THR A 507 20.61 0.80 -47.82
C THR A 507 20.98 2.21 -47.38
N ASN A 508 20.79 2.54 -46.10
CA ASN A 508 20.90 3.89 -45.57
C ASN A 508 19.97 4.92 -46.25
N GLU A 509 18.89 4.46 -46.90
CA GLU A 509 17.89 5.29 -47.52
C GLU A 509 16.63 5.38 -46.65
N GLY A 510 15.98 6.55 -46.61
CA GLY A 510 14.76 6.76 -45.85
C GLY A 510 14.97 6.85 -44.33
N ILE A 511 16.18 7.17 -43.89
CA ILE A 511 16.53 7.37 -42.50
C ILE A 511 16.64 8.89 -42.22
N THR A 512 15.91 9.36 -41.23
CA THR A 512 15.96 10.73 -40.71
C THR A 512 16.58 10.77 -39.32
N GLU A 513 16.61 11.94 -38.70
CA GLU A 513 16.97 12.10 -37.26
C GLU A 513 16.05 11.30 -36.34
N ASP A 514 14.79 11.07 -36.75
CA ASP A 514 13.79 10.30 -36.02
C ASP A 514 13.75 8.80 -36.39
N GLY A 515 14.73 8.34 -37.15
CA GLY A 515 14.86 6.96 -37.57
C GLY A 515 14.23 6.66 -38.92
N VAL A 516 13.74 5.43 -39.13
CA VAL A 516 13.16 4.97 -40.39
C VAL A 516 11.74 5.51 -40.55
N GLU A 517 11.50 6.33 -41.58
CA GLU A 517 10.19 6.95 -41.80
C GLU A 517 9.06 5.94 -42.03
N ASP A 518 9.34 4.90 -42.79
CA ASP A 518 8.34 3.89 -43.17
C ASP A 518 8.24 2.71 -42.17
N ALA A 519 8.85 2.83 -40.99
CA ALA A 519 8.81 1.77 -39.99
C ALA A 519 7.42 1.59 -39.37
N PHE A 520 6.68 2.66 -39.18
CA PHE A 520 5.36 2.65 -38.58
C PHE A 520 4.34 3.41 -39.43
N GLU A 521 3.13 2.84 -39.48
CA GLU A 521 1.96 3.45 -40.07
C GLU A 521 0.85 3.54 -39.03
N VAL A 522 0.22 4.71 -38.87
CA VAL A 522 -0.92 4.89 -37.99
C VAL A 522 -2.16 4.26 -38.62
N VAL A 523 -2.71 3.24 -37.99
CA VAL A 523 -3.91 2.53 -38.47
C VAL A 523 -5.17 3.11 -37.82
N GLY A 524 -5.07 3.57 -36.58
CA GLY A 524 -6.20 4.11 -35.87
C GLY A 524 -5.82 4.95 -34.66
N GLU A 525 -6.70 5.85 -34.30
CA GLU A 525 -6.64 6.69 -33.10
C GLU A 525 -8.00 6.65 -32.43
N VAL A 526 -8.02 6.44 -31.11
CA VAL A 526 -9.26 6.36 -30.32
C VAL A 526 -9.12 7.22 -29.08
N GLU A 527 -10.05 8.14 -28.88
CA GLU A 527 -10.13 9.02 -27.70
C GLU A 527 -10.75 8.28 -26.50
N GLU A 528 -10.07 7.24 -26.03
CA GLU A 528 -10.43 6.50 -24.82
C GLU A 528 -9.18 6.19 -23.99
N VAL A 529 -9.33 6.24 -22.68
CA VAL A 529 -8.26 5.86 -21.75
C VAL A 529 -8.28 4.35 -21.50
N VAL A 530 -7.18 3.69 -21.77
CA VAL A 530 -7.00 2.26 -21.58
C VAL A 530 -6.43 1.97 -20.19
N LYS A 531 -7.09 1.11 -19.40
CA LYS A 531 -6.57 0.60 -18.13
C LYS A 531 -5.74 -0.66 -18.31
N THR A 532 -6.30 -1.64 -19.01
CA THR A 532 -5.62 -2.90 -19.32
C THR A 532 -5.86 -3.26 -20.78
N GLY A 533 -4.92 -3.99 -21.38
CA GLY A 533 -5.07 -4.38 -22.78
C GLY A 533 -4.29 -5.63 -23.12
N THR A 534 -4.77 -6.35 -24.12
CA THR A 534 -4.10 -7.52 -24.70
C THR A 534 -4.52 -7.70 -26.15
N TRP A 535 -3.67 -8.32 -26.95
CA TRP A 535 -3.96 -8.69 -28.32
C TRP A 535 -4.38 -10.15 -28.42
N VAL A 536 -5.38 -10.41 -29.23
CA VAL A 536 -5.75 -11.75 -29.70
C VAL A 536 -5.80 -11.70 -31.22
N GLY A 537 -4.77 -12.16 -31.87
CA GLY A 537 -4.58 -11.94 -33.32
C GLY A 537 -4.54 -10.44 -33.64
N ASP A 538 -5.41 -9.99 -34.56
CA ASP A 538 -5.53 -8.58 -34.96
C ASP A 538 -6.53 -7.80 -34.11
N CYS A 539 -7.09 -8.41 -33.10
CA CYS A 539 -8.07 -7.81 -32.21
C CYS A 539 -7.42 -7.32 -30.92
N PHE A 540 -7.54 -6.04 -30.62
CA PHE A 540 -7.08 -5.45 -29.36
C PHE A 540 -8.22 -5.41 -28.36
N ILE A 541 -8.14 -6.20 -27.29
CA ILE A 541 -9.12 -6.27 -26.21
C ILE A 541 -8.62 -5.40 -25.07
N TYR A 542 -9.44 -4.48 -24.60
CA TYR A 542 -9.04 -3.53 -23.55
C TYR A 542 -10.19 -3.17 -22.59
N THR A 543 -9.81 -2.75 -21.40
CA THR A 543 -10.72 -2.11 -20.45
C THR A 543 -10.48 -0.61 -20.44
N ASN A 544 -11.56 0.17 -20.41
CA ASN A 544 -11.47 1.63 -20.41
C ASN A 544 -11.70 2.25 -19.02
N SER A 545 -11.64 3.57 -18.95
CA SER A 545 -11.80 4.34 -17.69
C SER A 545 -13.18 4.19 -17.04
N VAL A 546 -14.21 3.81 -17.79
CA VAL A 546 -15.58 3.59 -17.30
C VAL A 546 -15.92 2.10 -17.10
N ASN A 547 -14.89 1.25 -16.94
CA ASN A 547 -14.98 -0.19 -16.68
C ASN A 547 -15.71 -0.99 -17.78
N ARG A 548 -15.68 -0.54 -19.01
CA ARG A 548 -16.15 -1.33 -20.15
C ARG A 548 -15.03 -2.20 -20.70
N ILE A 549 -15.38 -3.42 -21.08
CA ILE A 549 -14.52 -4.31 -21.85
C ILE A 549 -14.89 -4.14 -23.32
N ASN A 550 -13.97 -3.62 -24.09
CA ASN A 550 -14.11 -3.37 -25.51
C ASN A 550 -13.09 -4.15 -26.31
N TYR A 551 -13.34 -4.36 -27.61
CA TYR A 551 -12.30 -4.72 -28.55
C TYR A 551 -12.29 -3.79 -29.76
N TYR A 552 -11.09 -3.58 -30.27
CA TYR A 552 -10.83 -2.83 -31.49
C TYR A 552 -10.34 -3.80 -32.58
N VAL A 553 -11.00 -3.78 -33.72
CA VAL A 553 -10.59 -4.55 -34.91
C VAL A 553 -11.01 -3.81 -36.17
N GLY A 554 -10.08 -3.66 -37.12
CA GLY A 554 -10.36 -3.05 -38.43
C GLY A 554 -10.92 -1.63 -38.38
N GLY A 555 -10.62 -0.85 -37.35
CA GLY A 555 -11.13 0.51 -37.14
C GLY A 555 -12.47 0.60 -36.40
N GLU A 556 -13.06 -0.53 -36.03
CA GLU A 556 -14.33 -0.58 -35.30
C GLU A 556 -14.12 -0.98 -33.84
N ILE A 557 -14.92 -0.37 -32.96
CA ILE A 557 -14.94 -0.66 -31.53
C ILE A 557 -16.26 -1.32 -31.18
N VAL A 558 -16.19 -2.46 -30.50
CA VAL A 558 -17.34 -3.18 -30.01
C VAL A 558 -17.22 -3.41 -28.51
N THR A 559 -18.28 -3.07 -27.77
CA THR A 559 -18.36 -3.33 -26.34
C THR A 559 -18.77 -4.77 -26.08
N ILE A 560 -17.96 -5.52 -25.32
CA ILE A 560 -18.25 -6.91 -24.94
C ILE A 560 -19.10 -6.93 -23.67
N SER A 561 -18.66 -6.19 -22.64
CA SER A 561 -19.30 -6.20 -21.32
C SER A 561 -18.96 -4.93 -20.53
N HIS A 562 -19.69 -4.72 -19.45
CA HIS A 562 -19.44 -3.70 -18.46
C HIS A 562 -19.08 -4.38 -17.13
N MET A 563 -18.00 -3.97 -16.51
CA MET A 563 -17.58 -4.47 -15.19
C MET A 563 -18.15 -3.54 -14.11
N ASP A 564 -18.87 -4.11 -13.14
CA ASP A 564 -19.43 -3.39 -11.99
C ASP A 564 -18.37 -3.03 -10.94
#